data_d95e5a1dfe4a30d30e12dcfb9f8b89d6
#
_entry.id   d95e5a1dfe4a30d30e12dcfb9f8b89d6
#
_cell.length_a   1.000
_cell.length_b   1.000
_cell.length_c   1.000
_cell.angle_alpha   90.00
_cell.angle_beta   90.00
_cell.angle_gamma   90.00
#
_symmetry.space_group_name_H-M   'P 1'
#
loop_
_entity.id
_entity.type
_entity.pdbx_description
1 polymer ?
#
loop_
_entity_poly.entity_id
_entity_poly.type
_entity_poly.pdbx_seq_one_letter_code
_entity_poly.pdbx_strand_id
1 'polypeptide(L)'
;MSNSAPAVEACTKIITFLAECEQEIGISEISRGTGINKNMVFRILNTLENEGWVYCNAQKYSLTLLLFGLVSKPLSRLSLNTIASPVLYDLLNKTGESTYLGILKEDKVLYLQHFDGVKNVRVAGRVGGEYDLYCSAPGKVLLAHAEKSFIEEYTSKALEKRTKNSITEKSALLQELENVRKNGYATDCEEFGNGITCAAAPIYDYSGKVIATVGCSAFTTNGECMEMIEKFLPYVLSAAKKISLILGAK
;
A
#
# COMPACT_ATOMS: atom_id res chain seq x y z
N MET A 1 -25.00 0.25 18.79
CA MET A 1 -24.46 1.29 19.72
C MET A 1 -22.94 1.24 19.57
N SER A 2 -22.29 2.35 19.25
CA SER A 2 -20.83 2.41 19.13
C SER A 2 -20.22 2.11 20.50
N ASN A 3 -19.40 1.07 20.57
CA ASN A 3 -18.70 0.64 21.79
C ASN A 3 -17.40 1.43 21.97
N SER A 4 -17.37 2.71 21.55
CA SER A 4 -16.21 3.57 21.58
C SER A 4 -16.16 4.42 22.87
N ALA A 5 -14.95 4.71 23.35
CA ALA A 5 -14.71 5.58 24.49
C ALA A 5 -14.52 7.04 24.02
N PRO A 6 -15.46 7.97 24.29
CA PRO A 6 -15.39 9.32 23.74
C PRO A 6 -14.12 10.08 24.09
N ALA A 7 -13.56 9.85 25.28
CA ALA A 7 -12.31 10.49 25.70
C ALA A 7 -11.10 10.00 24.88
N VAL A 8 -11.07 8.72 24.49
CA VAL A 8 -10.02 8.14 23.65
C VAL A 8 -10.13 8.66 22.22
N GLU A 9 -11.35 8.74 21.68
CA GLU A 9 -11.57 9.34 20.35
C GLU A 9 -11.12 10.80 20.29
N ALA A 10 -11.44 11.57 21.35
CA ALA A 10 -11.01 12.96 21.43
C ALA A 10 -9.47 13.07 21.56
N CYS A 11 -8.85 12.19 22.35
CA CYS A 11 -7.40 12.14 22.50
C CYS A 11 -6.70 11.83 21.19
N THR A 12 -7.15 10.81 20.46
CA THR A 12 -6.56 10.47 19.14
C THR A 12 -6.70 11.60 18.13
N LYS A 13 -7.85 12.28 18.07
CA LYS A 13 -8.04 13.46 17.22
C LYS A 13 -7.08 14.60 17.56
N ILE A 14 -6.86 14.88 18.86
CA ILE A 14 -5.95 15.93 19.32
C ILE A 14 -4.50 15.58 18.93
N ILE A 15 -4.05 14.34 19.18
CA ILE A 15 -2.70 13.90 18.82
C ILE A 15 -2.47 13.99 17.31
N THR A 16 -3.44 13.52 16.50
CA THR A 16 -3.35 13.60 15.04
C THR A 16 -3.28 15.04 14.57
N PHE A 17 -4.10 15.93 15.13
CA PHE A 17 -4.10 17.34 14.78
C PHE A 17 -2.77 18.03 15.14
N LEU A 18 -2.21 17.75 16.33
CA LEU A 18 -0.90 18.27 16.74
C LEU A 18 0.23 17.78 15.84
N ALA A 19 0.14 16.53 15.33
CA ALA A 19 1.15 15.96 14.44
C ALA A 19 1.17 16.63 13.05
N GLU A 20 0.07 17.25 12.62
CA GLU A 20 -0.04 17.95 11.35
C GLU A 20 0.38 19.45 11.47
N CYS A 21 0.59 19.96 12.70
CA CYS A 21 0.96 21.34 12.93
C CYS A 21 2.48 21.54 12.85
N GLU A 22 2.91 22.52 12.05
CA GLU A 22 4.33 22.89 11.94
C GLU A 22 4.83 23.73 13.14
N GLN A 23 3.93 24.31 13.91
CA GLN A 23 4.24 25.18 15.05
C GLN A 23 3.44 24.77 16.28
N GLU A 24 3.95 25.19 17.46
CA GLU A 24 3.21 25.05 18.72
C GLU A 24 1.91 25.84 18.69
N ILE A 25 0.80 25.25 19.10
CA ILE A 25 -0.54 25.82 19.00
C ILE A 25 -1.28 25.82 20.33
N GLY A 26 -2.19 26.80 20.51
CA GLY A 26 -2.97 26.97 21.72
C GLY A 26 -4.27 26.17 21.75
N ILE A 27 -4.86 26.00 22.97
CA ILE A 27 -6.11 25.26 23.21
C ILE A 27 -7.25 25.71 22.30
N SER A 28 -7.36 27.04 22.03
CA SER A 28 -8.44 27.59 21.20
C SER A 28 -8.32 27.15 19.72
N GLU A 29 -7.11 27.00 19.21
CA GLU A 29 -6.83 26.54 17.86
C GLU A 29 -7.07 25.04 17.75
N ILE A 30 -6.60 24.27 18.74
CA ILE A 30 -6.86 22.82 18.81
C ILE A 30 -8.37 22.56 18.89
N SER A 31 -9.10 23.28 19.75
CA SER A 31 -10.55 23.17 19.87
C SER A 31 -11.28 23.44 18.55
N ARG A 32 -10.84 24.47 17.81
CA ARG A 32 -11.40 24.83 16.50
C ARG A 32 -11.09 23.78 15.44
N GLY A 33 -9.84 23.31 15.37
CA GLY A 33 -9.39 22.36 14.35
C GLY A 33 -9.96 20.95 14.53
N THR A 34 -10.19 20.54 15.80
CA THR A 34 -10.71 19.21 16.13
C THR A 34 -12.23 19.15 16.33
N GLY A 35 -12.90 20.30 16.51
CA GLY A 35 -14.30 20.36 16.89
C GLY A 35 -14.61 19.95 18.35
N ILE A 36 -13.58 19.79 19.18
CA ILE A 36 -13.69 19.36 20.58
C ILE A 36 -13.79 20.61 21.48
N ASN A 37 -14.69 20.61 22.47
CA ASN A 37 -14.81 21.73 23.39
C ASN A 37 -13.52 21.97 24.20
N LYS A 38 -13.25 23.26 24.53
CA LYS A 38 -12.00 23.69 25.19
C LYS A 38 -11.71 22.98 26.51
N ASN A 39 -12.75 22.71 27.31
CA ASN A 39 -12.57 22.03 28.59
C ASN A 39 -12.08 20.59 28.42
N MET A 40 -12.59 19.89 27.43
CA MET A 40 -12.15 18.53 27.11
C MET A 40 -10.73 18.53 26.50
N VAL A 41 -10.43 19.47 25.61
CA VAL A 41 -9.07 19.68 25.07
C VAL A 41 -8.09 19.93 26.22
N PHE A 42 -8.40 20.86 27.13
CA PHE A 42 -7.54 21.16 28.27
C PHE A 42 -7.27 19.92 29.16
N ARG A 43 -8.32 19.16 29.50
CA ARG A 43 -8.16 17.96 30.32
C ARG A 43 -7.30 16.89 29.66
N ILE A 44 -7.48 16.68 28.35
CA ILE A 44 -6.70 15.72 27.58
C ILE A 44 -5.24 16.17 27.48
N LEU A 45 -4.99 17.44 27.16
CA LEU A 45 -3.63 17.99 27.07
C LEU A 45 -2.89 17.88 28.40
N ASN A 46 -3.52 18.21 29.53
CA ASN A 46 -2.91 18.04 30.85
C ASN A 46 -2.54 16.56 31.11
N THR A 47 -3.39 15.61 30.72
CA THR A 47 -3.08 14.20 30.85
C THR A 47 -1.87 13.83 29.97
N LEU A 48 -1.88 14.24 28.71
CA LEU A 48 -0.80 13.96 27.77
C LEU A 48 0.52 14.61 28.17
N GLU A 49 0.48 15.81 28.78
CA GLU A 49 1.65 16.51 29.33
C GLU A 49 2.23 15.76 30.53
N ASN A 50 1.39 15.32 31.47
CA ASN A 50 1.80 14.53 32.63
C ASN A 50 2.43 13.18 32.21
N GLU A 51 1.95 12.58 31.12
CA GLU A 51 2.48 11.33 30.54
C GLU A 51 3.69 11.60 29.61
N GLY A 52 4.10 12.86 29.42
CA GLY A 52 5.24 13.24 28.59
C GLY A 52 5.02 13.17 27.08
N TRP A 53 3.78 12.98 26.61
CA TRP A 53 3.46 12.89 25.17
C TRP A 53 3.38 14.26 24.50
N VAL A 54 3.05 15.29 25.27
CA VAL A 54 2.91 16.67 24.84
C VAL A 54 3.78 17.57 25.71
N TYR A 55 4.40 18.55 25.10
CA TYR A 55 5.13 19.62 25.78
C TYR A 55 4.30 20.90 25.71
N CYS A 56 4.23 21.64 26.82
CA CYS A 56 3.57 22.94 26.94
C CYS A 56 4.59 24.05 27.21
N ASN A 57 4.58 25.06 26.37
CA ASN A 57 5.37 26.28 26.57
C ASN A 57 4.47 27.50 26.34
N ALA A 58 4.36 28.41 27.30
CA ALA A 58 3.55 29.62 27.22
C ALA A 58 2.13 29.36 26.71
N GLN A 59 1.45 28.32 27.20
CA GLN A 59 0.09 27.88 26.80
C GLN A 59 -0.02 27.40 25.33
N LYS A 60 1.10 27.10 24.71
CA LYS A 60 1.17 26.45 23.40
C LYS A 60 1.69 25.02 23.56
N TYR A 61 1.16 24.11 22.75
CA TYR A 61 1.36 22.68 22.86
C TYR A 61 1.96 22.12 21.58
N SER A 62 2.88 21.16 21.74
CA SER A 62 3.47 20.37 20.67
C SER A 62 3.69 18.93 21.13
N LEU A 63 3.82 17.99 20.19
CA LEU A 63 4.15 16.61 20.50
C LEU A 63 5.62 16.49 20.90
N THR A 64 5.92 15.57 21.83
CA THR A 64 7.28 15.24 22.22
C THR A 64 7.84 14.08 21.37
N LEU A 65 9.15 13.88 21.43
CA LEU A 65 9.80 12.72 20.82
C LEU A 65 9.54 11.39 21.55
N LEU A 66 8.79 11.38 22.65
CA LEU A 66 8.40 10.14 23.34
C LEU A 66 7.60 9.22 22.42
N LEU A 67 6.70 9.78 21.59
CA LEU A 67 5.94 9.03 20.59
C LEU A 67 6.86 8.30 19.60
N PHE A 68 7.95 8.94 19.16
CA PHE A 68 8.96 8.31 18.32
C PHE A 68 9.64 7.14 19.04
N GLY A 69 9.99 7.31 20.32
CA GLY A 69 10.57 6.25 21.16
C GLY A 69 9.65 5.04 21.31
N LEU A 70 8.34 5.25 21.44
CA LEU A 70 7.35 4.18 21.52
C LEU A 70 7.23 3.37 20.22
N VAL A 71 7.34 4.04 19.08
CA VAL A 71 7.19 3.42 17.74
C VAL A 71 8.51 2.81 17.24
N SER A 72 9.66 3.33 17.66
CA SER A 72 10.98 2.90 17.17
C SER A 72 11.26 1.41 17.39
N LYS A 73 10.89 0.87 18.56
CA LYS A 73 11.08 -0.56 18.89
C LYS A 73 10.22 -1.50 18.04
N PRO A 74 8.89 -1.27 17.88
CA PRO A 74 8.10 -2.01 16.91
C PRO A 74 8.61 -1.88 15.48
N LEU A 75 8.96 -0.65 15.02
CA LEU A 75 9.46 -0.41 13.67
C LEU A 75 10.73 -1.18 13.35
N SER A 76 11.67 -1.29 14.31
CA SER A 76 12.91 -2.07 14.10
C SER A 76 12.67 -3.56 13.88
N ARG A 77 11.51 -4.09 14.27
CA ARG A 77 11.10 -5.50 14.13
C ARG A 77 10.18 -5.74 12.95
N LEU A 78 9.56 -4.68 12.41
CA LEU A 78 8.62 -4.75 11.32
C LEU A 78 9.36 -4.57 9.98
N SER A 79 9.66 -5.67 9.32
CA SER A 79 9.98 -5.62 7.88
C SER A 79 8.69 -5.79 7.07
N LEU A 80 8.64 -5.20 5.89
CA LEU A 80 7.53 -5.40 4.96
C LEU A 80 7.28 -6.90 4.71
N ASN A 81 8.36 -7.68 4.63
CA ASN A 81 8.31 -9.13 4.49
C ASN A 81 7.61 -9.81 5.67
N THR A 82 7.92 -9.42 6.90
CA THR A 82 7.30 -10.01 8.11
C THR A 82 5.80 -9.71 8.17
N ILE A 83 5.39 -8.50 7.77
CA ILE A 83 3.98 -8.10 7.73
C ILE A 83 3.23 -8.84 6.62
N ALA A 84 3.82 -8.91 5.44
CA ALA A 84 3.14 -9.43 4.25
C ALA A 84 3.06 -10.97 4.23
N SER A 85 4.05 -11.67 4.78
CA SER A 85 4.16 -13.13 4.71
C SER A 85 2.87 -13.88 5.14
N PRO A 86 2.28 -13.63 6.32
CA PRO A 86 1.06 -14.32 6.72
C PRO A 86 -0.15 -13.96 5.85
N VAL A 87 -0.18 -12.75 5.28
CA VAL A 87 -1.27 -12.31 4.39
C VAL A 87 -1.15 -12.97 3.02
N LEU A 88 0.07 -13.09 2.49
CA LEU A 88 0.34 -13.81 1.23
C LEU A 88 0.00 -15.30 1.35
N TYR A 89 0.34 -15.91 2.49
CA TYR A 89 -0.01 -17.31 2.74
C TYR A 89 -1.54 -17.53 2.85
N ASP A 90 -2.26 -16.62 3.49
CA ASP A 90 -3.73 -16.63 3.52
C ASP A 90 -4.32 -16.45 2.11
N LEU A 91 -3.72 -15.55 1.29
CA LEU A 91 -4.11 -15.33 -0.10
C LEU A 91 -3.89 -16.59 -0.95
N LEU A 92 -2.74 -17.25 -0.80
CA LEU A 92 -2.45 -18.54 -1.43
C LEU A 92 -3.51 -19.60 -1.07
N ASN A 93 -3.81 -19.74 0.22
CA ASN A 93 -4.79 -20.73 0.68
C ASN A 93 -6.19 -20.50 0.14
N LYS A 94 -6.59 -19.24 -0.07
CA LYS A 94 -7.91 -18.86 -0.59
C LYS A 94 -8.03 -19.03 -2.10
N THR A 95 -6.92 -18.80 -2.83
CA THR A 95 -6.95 -18.78 -4.29
C THR A 95 -6.39 -20.06 -4.90
N GLY A 96 -5.47 -20.74 -4.21
CA GLY A 96 -4.67 -21.83 -4.75
C GLY A 96 -3.63 -21.38 -5.77
N GLU A 97 -3.51 -20.08 -6.06
CA GLU A 97 -2.63 -19.51 -7.08
C GLU A 97 -1.32 -19.01 -6.46
N SER A 98 -0.29 -18.85 -7.30
CA SER A 98 0.97 -18.24 -6.85
C SER A 98 0.75 -16.81 -6.38
N THR A 99 1.36 -16.44 -5.23
CA THR A 99 1.23 -15.13 -4.64
C THR A 99 2.58 -14.45 -4.48
N TYR A 100 2.62 -13.12 -4.57
CA TYR A 100 3.86 -12.37 -4.52
C TYR A 100 3.72 -11.03 -3.82
N LEU A 101 4.86 -10.54 -3.29
CA LEU A 101 5.09 -9.19 -2.83
C LEU A 101 6.18 -8.57 -3.69
N GLY A 102 5.91 -7.45 -4.32
CA GLY A 102 6.85 -6.74 -5.19
C GLY A 102 7.08 -5.30 -4.76
N ILE A 103 8.28 -4.81 -4.99
CA ILE A 103 8.64 -3.38 -4.84
C ILE A 103 9.23 -2.85 -6.14
N LEU A 104 9.22 -1.53 -6.28
CA LEU A 104 9.96 -0.86 -7.36
C LEU A 104 11.46 -0.85 -7.00
N LYS A 105 12.27 -1.39 -7.90
CA LYS A 105 13.73 -1.32 -7.86
C LYS A 105 14.22 -0.84 -9.21
N GLU A 106 14.78 0.36 -9.26
CA GLU A 106 15.16 0.98 -10.53
C GLU A 106 13.97 1.01 -11.51
N ASP A 107 14.05 0.34 -12.64
CA ASP A 107 13.01 0.25 -13.66
C ASP A 107 12.34 -1.14 -13.75
N LYS A 108 12.40 -1.93 -12.67
CA LYS A 108 11.83 -3.28 -12.55
C LYS A 108 11.00 -3.44 -11.29
N VAL A 109 10.15 -4.46 -11.28
CA VAL A 109 9.57 -5.02 -10.06
C VAL A 109 10.56 -6.02 -9.49
N LEU A 110 10.96 -5.84 -8.24
CA LEU A 110 11.72 -6.84 -7.48
C LEU A 110 10.77 -7.63 -6.56
N TYR A 111 10.72 -8.93 -6.70
CA TYR A 111 9.96 -9.77 -5.77
C TYR A 111 10.71 -9.95 -4.45
N LEU A 112 10.12 -9.44 -3.36
CA LEU A 112 10.61 -9.64 -1.99
C LEU A 112 10.13 -10.96 -1.39
N GLN A 113 8.94 -11.43 -1.82
CA GLN A 113 8.37 -12.72 -1.44
C GLN A 113 7.62 -13.33 -2.63
N HIS A 114 7.59 -14.67 -2.64
CA HIS A 114 6.83 -15.45 -3.58
C HIS A 114 6.46 -16.79 -2.93
N PHE A 115 5.20 -17.18 -3.05
CA PHE A 115 4.73 -18.52 -2.70
C PHE A 115 4.14 -19.17 -3.94
N ASP A 116 4.63 -20.35 -4.27
CA ASP A 116 4.12 -21.15 -5.39
C ASP A 116 2.68 -21.58 -5.14
N GLY A 117 1.86 -21.49 -6.16
CA GLY A 117 0.50 -22.04 -6.16
C GLY A 117 0.50 -23.57 -5.92
N VAL A 118 -0.61 -24.06 -5.38
CA VAL A 118 -0.76 -25.49 -5.05
C VAL A 118 -1.20 -26.34 -6.25
N LYS A 119 -1.52 -25.74 -7.39
CA LYS A 119 -1.94 -26.41 -8.61
C LYS A 119 -0.75 -27.10 -9.31
N ASN A 120 -1.03 -28.18 -10.03
CA ASN A 120 0.00 -28.92 -10.81
C ASN A 120 0.66 -28.05 -11.88
N VAL A 121 -0.13 -27.20 -12.56
CA VAL A 121 0.36 -26.16 -13.46
C VAL A 121 0.19 -24.82 -12.77
N ARG A 122 1.29 -24.12 -12.57
CA ARG A 122 1.33 -22.83 -11.87
C ARG A 122 2.38 -21.92 -12.46
N VAL A 123 2.21 -20.63 -12.24
CA VAL A 123 3.22 -19.64 -12.60
C VAL A 123 4.32 -19.67 -11.54
N ALA A 124 5.52 -20.07 -11.94
CA ALA A 124 6.68 -20.09 -11.06
C ALA A 124 7.30 -18.67 -10.99
N GLY A 125 7.59 -18.23 -9.78
CA GLY A 125 8.36 -17.03 -9.51
C GLY A 125 9.48 -17.34 -8.53
N ARG A 126 10.29 -16.33 -8.22
CA ARG A 126 11.35 -16.49 -7.21
C ARG A 126 11.58 -15.18 -6.46
N VAL A 127 11.94 -15.29 -5.19
CA VAL A 127 12.43 -14.14 -4.41
C VAL A 127 13.70 -13.62 -5.08
N GLY A 128 13.81 -12.29 -5.21
CA GLY A 128 14.88 -11.65 -5.98
C GLY A 128 14.69 -11.67 -7.49
N GLY A 129 13.57 -12.23 -7.99
CA GLY A 129 13.22 -12.13 -9.41
C GLY A 129 12.83 -10.71 -9.80
N GLU A 130 13.25 -10.29 -10.99
CA GLU A 130 12.97 -8.96 -11.55
C GLU A 130 12.03 -9.08 -12.75
N TYR A 131 11.02 -8.19 -12.82
CA TYR A 131 9.96 -8.23 -13.83
C TYR A 131 9.73 -6.85 -14.41
N ASP A 132 9.32 -6.79 -15.68
CA ASP A 132 9.08 -5.52 -16.38
C ASP A 132 7.87 -4.78 -15.82
N LEU A 133 7.97 -3.43 -15.79
CA LEU A 133 6.89 -2.60 -15.27
C LEU A 133 5.70 -2.51 -16.22
N TYR A 134 5.92 -2.45 -17.53
CA TYR A 134 4.86 -2.15 -18.52
C TYR A 134 3.90 -3.30 -18.80
N CYS A 135 4.34 -4.56 -18.66
CA CYS A 135 3.59 -5.75 -19.10
C CYS A 135 3.25 -6.72 -17.97
N SER A 136 3.60 -6.39 -16.73
CA SER A 136 3.21 -7.20 -15.56
C SER A 136 2.23 -6.46 -14.67
N ALA A 137 1.26 -7.16 -14.07
CA ALA A 137 0.30 -6.53 -13.16
C ALA A 137 0.98 -5.77 -12.00
N PRO A 138 1.96 -6.36 -11.27
CA PRO A 138 2.67 -5.62 -10.22
C PRO A 138 3.44 -4.42 -10.75
N GLY A 139 4.00 -4.54 -11.96
CA GLY A 139 4.72 -3.47 -12.62
C GLY A 139 3.83 -2.28 -12.96
N LYS A 140 2.67 -2.54 -13.54
CA LYS A 140 1.70 -1.47 -13.86
C LYS A 140 1.19 -0.76 -12.60
N VAL A 141 0.98 -1.49 -11.49
CA VAL A 141 0.66 -0.86 -10.19
C VAL A 141 1.76 0.10 -9.74
N LEU A 142 3.00 -0.35 -9.70
CA LEU A 142 4.13 0.46 -9.23
C LEU A 142 4.40 1.64 -10.16
N LEU A 143 4.37 1.43 -11.47
CA LEU A 143 4.57 2.48 -12.47
C LEU A 143 3.45 3.54 -12.40
N ALA A 144 2.20 3.11 -12.21
CA ALA A 144 1.07 4.02 -12.11
C ALA A 144 1.18 5.00 -10.93
N HIS A 145 1.86 4.61 -9.87
CA HIS A 145 2.02 5.42 -8.65
C HIS A 145 3.44 5.99 -8.47
N ALA A 146 4.31 5.85 -9.47
CA ALA A 146 5.63 6.45 -9.48
C ALA A 146 5.59 7.96 -9.75
N GLU A 147 6.71 8.64 -9.52
CA GLU A 147 6.86 10.07 -9.84
C GLU A 147 6.64 10.32 -11.33
N LYS A 148 6.02 11.45 -11.68
CA LYS A 148 5.71 11.80 -13.08
C LYS A 148 6.95 11.78 -13.99
N SER A 149 8.06 12.31 -13.50
CA SER A 149 9.34 12.31 -14.22
C SER A 149 9.81 10.89 -14.55
N PHE A 150 9.68 9.97 -13.61
CA PHE A 150 10.01 8.56 -13.83
C PHE A 150 9.09 7.90 -14.86
N ILE A 151 7.76 8.15 -14.78
CA ILE A 151 6.81 7.63 -15.77
C ILE A 151 7.15 8.14 -17.19
N GLU A 152 7.44 9.44 -17.33
CA GLU A 152 7.81 10.06 -18.61
C GLU A 152 9.08 9.46 -19.18
N GLU A 153 10.12 9.30 -18.35
CA GLU A 153 11.38 8.67 -18.75
C GLU A 153 11.16 7.21 -19.15
N TYR A 154 10.46 6.43 -18.29
CA TYR A 154 10.21 5.00 -18.55
C TYR A 154 9.43 4.79 -19.85
N THR A 155 8.35 5.54 -20.05
CA THR A 155 7.50 5.41 -21.25
C THR A 155 8.09 6.01 -22.51
N SER A 156 9.23 6.71 -22.43
CA SER A 156 9.99 7.18 -23.60
C SER A 156 10.92 6.12 -24.19
N LYS A 157 11.21 5.06 -23.43
CA LYS A 157 12.04 3.94 -23.85
C LYS A 157 11.27 3.05 -24.84
N ALA A 158 11.97 2.40 -25.76
CA ALA A 158 11.38 1.35 -26.58
C ALA A 158 11.02 0.13 -25.68
N LEU A 159 9.76 -0.29 -25.72
CA LEU A 159 9.26 -1.41 -24.96
C LEU A 159 9.23 -2.67 -25.84
N GLU A 160 9.70 -3.79 -25.30
CA GLU A 160 9.72 -5.07 -25.99
C GLU A 160 8.30 -5.65 -26.11
N LYS A 161 7.93 -6.14 -27.29
CA LYS A 161 6.67 -6.85 -27.48
C LYS A 161 6.84 -8.32 -27.13
N ARG A 162 6.60 -8.70 -25.87
CA ARG A 162 6.73 -10.07 -25.37
C ARG A 162 5.66 -11.02 -25.89
N THR A 163 4.45 -10.51 -26.05
CA THR A 163 3.28 -11.23 -26.56
C THR A 163 2.47 -10.35 -27.50
N LYS A 164 1.45 -10.90 -28.11
CA LYS A 164 0.49 -10.11 -28.91
C LYS A 164 -0.26 -9.07 -28.07
N ASN A 165 -0.40 -9.31 -26.75
CA ASN A 165 -1.18 -8.48 -25.83
C ASN A 165 -0.31 -7.44 -25.11
N SER A 166 1.03 -7.48 -25.20
CA SER A 166 1.90 -6.51 -24.53
C SER A 166 1.61 -5.09 -25.00
N ILE A 167 1.41 -4.17 -24.05
CA ILE A 167 1.18 -2.75 -24.30
C ILE A 167 2.54 -2.08 -24.53
N THR A 168 2.90 -1.80 -25.78
CA THR A 168 4.20 -1.19 -26.11
C THR A 168 4.09 0.27 -26.55
N GLU A 169 2.90 0.73 -26.94
CA GLU A 169 2.66 2.10 -27.34
C GLU A 169 2.52 3.02 -26.12
N LYS A 170 3.30 4.10 -26.10
CA LYS A 170 3.34 5.07 -24.98
C LYS A 170 1.95 5.57 -24.59
N SER A 171 1.14 5.98 -25.56
CA SER A 171 -0.20 6.52 -25.29
C SER A 171 -1.12 5.48 -24.66
N ALA A 172 -1.07 4.24 -25.15
CA ALA A 172 -1.86 3.14 -24.60
C ALA A 172 -1.40 2.77 -23.18
N LEU A 173 -0.09 2.75 -22.93
CA LEU A 173 0.43 2.49 -21.58
C LEU A 173 0.02 3.59 -20.59
N LEU A 174 0.13 4.87 -20.96
CA LEU A 174 -0.30 5.97 -20.11
C LEU A 174 -1.79 5.88 -19.78
N GLN A 175 -2.64 5.53 -20.75
CA GLN A 175 -4.07 5.31 -20.52
C GLN A 175 -4.32 4.13 -19.56
N GLU A 176 -3.56 3.06 -19.71
CA GLU A 176 -3.65 1.90 -18.79
C GLU A 176 -3.24 2.29 -17.36
N LEU A 177 -2.17 3.10 -17.19
CA LEU A 177 -1.76 3.58 -15.87
C LEU A 177 -2.84 4.47 -15.20
N GLU A 178 -3.56 5.27 -15.97
CA GLU A 178 -4.72 6.01 -15.48
C GLU A 178 -5.86 5.07 -15.01
N ASN A 179 -6.13 4.02 -15.78
CA ASN A 179 -7.11 2.99 -15.40
C ASN A 179 -6.70 2.29 -14.08
N VAL A 180 -5.41 1.97 -13.93
CA VAL A 180 -4.86 1.38 -12.71
C VAL A 180 -5.09 2.29 -11.50
N ARG A 181 -4.80 3.59 -11.61
CA ARG A 181 -5.06 4.56 -10.51
C ARG A 181 -6.54 4.64 -10.16
N LYS A 182 -7.41 4.69 -11.17
CA LYS A 182 -8.86 4.80 -10.98
C LYS A 182 -9.46 3.54 -10.35
N ASN A 183 -9.04 2.37 -10.79
CA ASN A 183 -9.58 1.09 -10.36
C ASN A 183 -8.94 0.60 -9.04
N GLY A 184 -7.73 1.06 -8.70
CA GLY A 184 -6.99 0.61 -7.53
C GLY A 184 -6.35 -0.77 -7.68
N TYR A 185 -6.21 -1.27 -8.91
CA TYR A 185 -5.51 -2.52 -9.22
C TYR A 185 -5.07 -2.54 -10.68
N ALA A 186 -4.15 -3.43 -11.01
CA ALA A 186 -3.76 -3.76 -12.37
C ALA A 186 -3.96 -5.25 -12.66
N THR A 187 -4.15 -5.57 -13.92
CA THR A 187 -4.21 -6.94 -14.41
C THR A 187 -3.14 -7.16 -15.48
N ASP A 188 -2.72 -8.40 -15.65
CA ASP A 188 -1.90 -8.84 -16.78
C ASP A 188 -2.62 -10.02 -17.41
N CYS A 189 -3.08 -9.84 -18.62
CA CYS A 189 -3.83 -10.83 -19.39
C CYS A 189 -2.96 -11.31 -20.56
N GLU A 190 -2.03 -12.21 -20.27
CA GLU A 190 -1.05 -12.69 -21.24
C GLU A 190 -0.20 -11.55 -21.85
N GLU A 191 0.07 -10.48 -21.10
CA GLU A 191 0.94 -9.38 -21.54
C GLU A 191 2.41 -9.71 -21.31
N PHE A 192 2.75 -10.29 -20.16
CA PHE A 192 4.10 -10.71 -19.80
C PHE A 192 4.50 -12.01 -20.51
N GLY A 193 3.58 -12.96 -20.61
CA GLY A 193 3.81 -14.26 -21.26
C GLY A 193 2.51 -14.98 -21.57
N ASN A 194 2.52 -15.77 -22.64
CA ASN A 194 1.33 -16.56 -23.03
C ASN A 194 0.93 -17.53 -21.90
N GLY A 195 -0.36 -17.60 -21.60
CA GLY A 195 -0.93 -18.40 -20.53
C GLY A 195 -0.72 -17.83 -19.13
N ILE A 196 -0.04 -16.68 -18.98
CA ILE A 196 0.15 -16.02 -17.69
C ILE A 196 -0.94 -14.97 -17.48
N THR A 197 -1.58 -15.05 -16.34
CA THR A 197 -2.66 -14.16 -15.93
C THR A 197 -2.41 -13.70 -14.50
N CYS A 198 -2.36 -12.38 -14.28
CA CYS A 198 -2.06 -11.81 -12.98
C CYS A 198 -3.05 -10.70 -12.61
N ALA A 199 -3.25 -10.51 -11.30
CA ALA A 199 -3.76 -9.25 -10.77
C ALA A 199 -2.92 -8.81 -9.58
N ALA A 200 -2.77 -7.50 -9.44
CA ALA A 200 -2.00 -6.87 -8.38
C ALA A 200 -2.71 -5.62 -7.86
N ALA A 201 -2.52 -5.33 -6.58
CA ALA A 201 -3.03 -4.13 -5.93
C ALA A 201 -1.93 -3.41 -5.16
N PRO A 202 -2.03 -2.06 -5.02
CA PRO A 202 -1.05 -1.25 -4.32
C PRO A 202 -1.11 -1.47 -2.81
N ILE A 203 0.05 -1.42 -2.18
CA ILE A 203 0.22 -1.36 -0.73
C ILE A 203 0.64 0.06 -0.37
N TYR A 204 -0.17 0.72 0.44
CA TYR A 204 0.04 2.08 0.91
C TYR A 204 0.70 2.09 2.28
N ASP A 205 1.55 3.07 2.52
CA ASP A 205 2.06 3.40 3.85
C ASP A 205 1.16 4.44 4.56
N TYR A 206 1.56 4.83 5.78
CA TYR A 206 0.85 5.83 6.60
C TYR A 206 0.73 7.22 5.94
N SER A 207 1.58 7.55 4.97
CA SER A 207 1.55 8.81 4.23
C SER A 207 0.61 8.78 3.00
N GLY A 208 0.05 7.60 2.70
CA GLY A 208 -0.74 7.36 1.49
C GLY A 208 0.09 7.11 0.24
N LYS A 209 1.41 6.93 0.38
CA LYS A 209 2.31 6.58 -0.73
C LYS A 209 2.27 5.08 -1.00
N VAL A 210 2.27 4.69 -2.27
CA VAL A 210 2.44 3.29 -2.67
C VAL A 210 3.91 2.90 -2.52
N ILE A 211 4.18 1.92 -1.66
CA ILE A 211 5.54 1.43 -1.36
C ILE A 211 5.80 0.02 -1.89
N ALA A 212 4.75 -0.70 -2.19
CA ALA A 212 4.82 -2.07 -2.68
C ALA A 212 3.53 -2.48 -3.40
N THR A 213 3.52 -3.68 -3.91
CA THR A 213 2.35 -4.32 -4.52
C THR A 213 2.24 -5.77 -4.07
N VAL A 214 1.02 -6.26 -3.95
CA VAL A 214 0.69 -7.67 -3.67
C VAL A 214 -0.21 -8.21 -4.77
N GLY A 215 -0.04 -9.44 -5.15
CA GLY A 215 -0.88 -10.03 -6.18
C GLY A 215 -0.85 -11.54 -6.27
N CYS A 216 -1.62 -12.04 -7.23
CA CYS A 216 -1.68 -13.43 -7.63
C CYS A 216 -1.30 -13.59 -9.10
N SER A 217 -0.67 -14.73 -9.40
CA SER A 217 -0.40 -15.19 -10.77
C SER A 217 -0.99 -16.58 -10.98
N ALA A 218 -1.76 -16.73 -12.03
CA ALA A 218 -2.38 -17.99 -12.44
C ALA A 218 -1.94 -18.37 -13.86
N PHE A 219 -1.97 -19.66 -14.16
CA PHE A 219 -1.84 -20.15 -15.52
C PHE A 219 -3.24 -20.37 -16.11
N THR A 220 -3.47 -19.81 -17.29
CA THR A 220 -4.73 -19.94 -18.02
C THR A 220 -4.52 -20.48 -19.42
N THR A 221 -5.53 -21.15 -19.94
CA THR A 221 -5.58 -21.63 -21.32
C THR A 221 -6.86 -21.06 -21.97
N ASN A 222 -6.85 -20.96 -23.31
CA ASN A 222 -8.07 -20.70 -24.10
C ASN A 222 -8.82 -19.39 -23.84
N GLY A 223 -8.14 -18.32 -23.45
CA GLY A 223 -8.76 -16.99 -23.35
C GLY A 223 -9.59 -16.74 -22.07
N GLU A 224 -9.49 -17.61 -21.07
CA GLU A 224 -10.20 -17.51 -19.77
C GLU A 224 -9.56 -16.52 -18.79
N CYS A 225 -8.70 -15.63 -19.28
CA CYS A 225 -7.91 -14.71 -18.49
C CYS A 225 -8.77 -13.85 -17.53
N MET A 226 -9.76 -13.16 -18.05
CA MET A 226 -10.60 -12.26 -17.24
C MET A 226 -11.44 -13.03 -16.21
N GLU A 227 -11.99 -14.18 -16.59
CA GLU A 227 -12.74 -15.04 -15.67
C GLU A 227 -11.86 -15.52 -14.50
N MET A 228 -10.59 -15.84 -14.77
CA MET A 228 -9.65 -16.22 -13.74
C MET A 228 -9.30 -15.04 -12.82
N ILE A 229 -9.08 -13.85 -13.38
CA ILE A 229 -8.85 -12.62 -12.60
C ILE A 229 -10.01 -12.34 -11.66
N GLU A 230 -11.25 -12.39 -12.15
CA GLU A 230 -12.44 -12.15 -11.36
C GLU A 230 -12.55 -13.07 -10.13
N LYS A 231 -12.07 -14.30 -10.23
CA LYS A 231 -12.08 -15.28 -9.12
C LYS A 231 -11.13 -14.88 -7.98
N PHE A 232 -9.96 -14.33 -8.26
CA PHE A 232 -8.97 -14.02 -7.20
C PHE A 232 -8.82 -12.54 -6.88
N LEU A 233 -9.24 -11.63 -7.75
CA LEU A 233 -9.12 -10.18 -7.55
C LEU A 233 -9.69 -9.68 -6.21
N PRO A 234 -10.88 -10.10 -5.75
CA PRO A 234 -11.40 -9.66 -4.45
C PRO A 234 -10.47 -10.00 -3.28
N TYR A 235 -9.80 -11.15 -3.34
CA TYR A 235 -8.84 -11.58 -2.33
C TYR A 235 -7.54 -10.78 -2.39
N VAL A 236 -7.06 -10.44 -3.61
CA VAL A 236 -5.89 -9.56 -3.82
C VAL A 236 -6.14 -8.18 -3.21
N LEU A 237 -7.30 -7.57 -3.51
CA LEU A 237 -7.70 -6.28 -2.94
C LEU A 237 -7.78 -6.32 -1.41
N SER A 238 -8.37 -7.39 -0.86
CA SER A 238 -8.44 -7.59 0.59
C SER A 238 -7.06 -7.73 1.23
N ALA A 239 -6.14 -8.46 0.59
CA ALA A 239 -4.77 -8.62 1.05
C ALA A 239 -4.01 -7.29 1.04
N ALA A 240 -4.09 -6.52 -0.04
CA ALA A 240 -3.48 -5.20 -0.14
C ALA A 240 -3.97 -4.24 0.94
N LYS A 241 -5.29 -4.19 1.15
CA LYS A 241 -5.91 -3.39 2.21
C LYS A 241 -5.43 -3.80 3.60
N LYS A 242 -5.35 -5.11 3.88
CA LYS A 242 -4.91 -5.62 5.18
C LYS A 242 -3.45 -5.25 5.47
N ILE A 243 -2.55 -5.38 4.49
CA ILE A 243 -1.15 -4.98 4.65
C ILE A 243 -1.04 -3.47 4.84
N SER A 244 -1.75 -2.68 4.03
CA SER A 244 -1.75 -1.21 4.12
C SER A 244 -2.24 -0.71 5.49
N LEU A 245 -3.31 -1.31 6.05
CA LEU A 245 -3.80 -0.98 7.39
C LEU A 245 -2.75 -1.25 8.47
N ILE A 246 -2.00 -2.36 8.39
CA ILE A 246 -0.92 -2.67 9.34
C ILE A 246 0.22 -1.63 9.21
N LEU A 247 0.45 -1.10 8.00
CA LEU A 247 1.43 -0.04 7.72
C LEU A 247 0.92 1.38 8.06
N GLY A 248 -0.29 1.49 8.62
CA GLY A 248 -0.86 2.76 9.08
C GLY A 248 -1.60 3.55 8.01
N ALA A 249 -1.87 3.00 6.84
CA ALA A 249 -2.72 3.64 5.83
C ALA A 249 -4.16 3.82 6.36
N LYS A 250 -4.80 4.92 5.99
CA LYS A 250 -6.17 5.27 6.41
C LYS A 250 -7.22 4.70 5.44
#